data_8097ddaab786b33e3816bfd8bf17b4d4
#
_entry.id   8097ddaab786b33e3816bfd8bf17b4d4
#
_cell.length_a   1.000
_cell.length_b   1.000
_cell.length_c   1.000
_cell.angle_alpha   90.00
_cell.angle_beta   90.00
_cell.angle_gamma   90.00
#
_symmetry.space_group_name_H-M   'P 1'
#
loop_
_entity.id
_entity.type
_entity.pdbx_description
1 polymer ?
#
loop_
_entity_poly.entity_id
_entity_poly.type
_entity_poly.pdbx_seq_one_letter_code
_entity_poly.pdbx_strand_id
1 'polypeptide(L)'
;EVLRTPYGEPSGAITFGQICGRPVAFLARHGYGHTIPPHEVNYRANIWALWKRGAVGIISVASVGSIRADLRPGDVVIPHQIIDYTWGRKSTYHEGQQCSVTHIDFTEPYDRKLRVQLLTAASSAGIAVSNSAVYAATQGPRLETAAEINRFERDGADVVGMTGMPEAALARELAGVTRAHERADGRRG
;
A
#
# COMPACT_ATOMS: atom_id res chain seq x y z
N GLU A 1 -7.93 16.17 -13.67
CA GLU A 1 -6.59 16.71 -14.00
C GLU A 1 -5.56 15.60 -13.76
N VAL A 2 -4.78 15.27 -14.80
CA VAL A 2 -3.67 14.31 -14.65
C VAL A 2 -2.50 15.07 -14.02
N LEU A 3 -2.16 14.72 -12.78
CA LEU A 3 -1.03 15.34 -12.09
C LEU A 3 0.29 14.75 -12.61
N ARG A 4 1.11 15.57 -13.27
CA ARG A 4 2.47 15.16 -13.61
C ARG A 4 3.34 15.11 -12.34
N THR A 5 4.03 14.01 -12.13
CA THR A 5 4.92 13.83 -10.99
C THR A 5 6.39 13.77 -11.45
N PRO A 6 7.36 13.97 -10.55
CA PRO A 6 8.78 13.74 -10.87
C PRO A 6 9.10 12.30 -11.28
N TYR A 7 8.17 11.38 -11.02
CA TYR A 7 8.31 9.93 -11.27
C TYR A 7 7.47 9.46 -12.47
N GLY A 8 6.98 10.39 -13.30
CA GLY A 8 6.09 10.11 -14.41
C GLY A 8 4.62 10.30 -14.07
N GLU A 9 3.75 9.71 -14.88
CA GLU A 9 2.30 9.85 -14.72
C GLU A 9 1.74 8.78 -13.75
N PRO A 10 0.78 9.15 -12.87
CA PRO A 10 -0.02 8.20 -12.13
C PRO A 10 -0.86 7.30 -13.04
N SER A 11 -1.38 6.20 -12.50
CA SER A 11 -2.22 5.24 -13.21
C SER A 11 -3.52 5.82 -13.79
N GLY A 12 -3.91 7.00 -13.33
CA GLY A 12 -5.09 7.72 -13.81
C GLY A 12 -5.37 8.98 -13.00
N ALA A 13 -6.47 9.64 -13.32
CA ALA A 13 -6.90 10.83 -12.60
C ALA A 13 -7.31 10.49 -11.16
N ILE A 14 -6.93 11.37 -10.22
CA ILE A 14 -7.38 11.28 -8.83
C ILE A 14 -8.81 11.85 -8.77
N THR A 15 -9.72 11.09 -8.20
CA THR A 15 -11.09 11.51 -7.92
C THR A 15 -11.19 11.99 -6.47
N PHE A 16 -11.69 13.20 -6.27
CA PHE A 16 -11.90 13.78 -4.94
C PHE A 16 -13.37 13.69 -4.55
N GLY A 17 -13.62 13.44 -3.28
CA GLY A 17 -14.96 13.35 -2.74
C GLY A 17 -15.00 13.44 -1.22
N GLN A 18 -16.13 13.08 -0.64
CA GLN A 18 -16.29 13.00 0.81
C GLN A 18 -16.95 11.67 1.20
N ILE A 19 -16.45 11.08 2.27
CA ILE A 19 -17.06 9.92 2.91
C ILE A 19 -17.33 10.30 4.37
N CYS A 20 -18.59 10.27 4.79
CA CYS A 20 -19.01 10.68 6.14
C CYS A 20 -18.46 12.06 6.56
N GLY A 21 -18.50 13.05 5.65
CA GLY A 21 -18.02 14.40 5.87
C GLY A 21 -16.48 14.56 5.88
N ARG A 22 -15.74 13.50 5.65
CA ARG A 22 -14.26 13.56 5.57
C ARG A 22 -13.83 13.61 4.10
N PRO A 23 -12.92 14.53 3.73
CA PRO A 23 -12.37 14.59 2.38
C PRO A 23 -11.55 13.32 2.09
N VAL A 24 -11.77 12.75 0.92
CA VAL A 24 -11.06 11.57 0.42
C VAL A 24 -10.58 11.79 -1.01
N ALA A 25 -9.46 11.18 -1.33
CA ALA A 25 -8.95 11.06 -2.68
C ALA A 25 -8.91 9.59 -3.08
N PHE A 26 -9.48 9.26 -4.22
CA PHE A 26 -9.49 7.91 -4.77
C PHE A 26 -8.64 7.84 -6.03
N LEU A 27 -7.81 6.81 -6.14
CA LEU A 27 -6.98 6.52 -7.31
C LEU A 27 -7.12 5.05 -7.70
N ALA A 28 -7.55 4.81 -8.94
CA ALA A 28 -7.62 3.46 -9.52
C ALA A 28 -6.21 3.01 -9.92
N ARG A 29 -5.56 2.21 -9.08
CA ARG A 29 -4.17 1.75 -9.23
C ARG A 29 -3.90 1.06 -10.56
N HIS A 30 -4.83 0.29 -11.06
CA HIS A 30 -4.72 -0.44 -12.33
C HIS A 30 -5.29 0.34 -13.53
N GLY A 31 -5.51 1.65 -13.38
CA GLY A 31 -6.18 2.48 -14.37
C GLY A 31 -7.69 2.22 -14.45
N TYR A 32 -8.39 3.10 -15.16
CA TYR A 32 -9.80 2.88 -15.47
C TYR A 32 -9.92 1.74 -16.47
N GLY A 33 -10.74 0.73 -16.15
CA GLY A 33 -10.88 -0.47 -16.97
C GLY A 33 -9.89 -1.59 -16.64
N HIS A 34 -9.08 -1.44 -15.58
CA HIS A 34 -8.13 -2.47 -15.10
C HIS A 34 -7.14 -2.93 -16.18
N THR A 35 -6.48 -1.97 -16.84
CA THR A 35 -5.62 -2.22 -18.00
C THR A 35 -4.13 -2.25 -17.67
N ILE A 36 -3.73 -1.81 -16.46
CA ILE A 36 -2.32 -1.75 -16.04
C ILE A 36 -2.03 -2.98 -15.16
N PRO A 37 -1.18 -3.91 -15.61
CA PRO A 37 -0.83 -5.07 -14.79
C PRO A 37 0.01 -4.68 -13.56
N PRO A 38 0.02 -5.51 -12.50
CA PRO A 38 0.64 -5.15 -11.22
C PRO A 38 2.10 -4.70 -11.30
N HIS A 39 2.90 -5.30 -12.18
CA HIS A 39 4.32 -5.00 -12.33
C HIS A 39 4.61 -3.72 -13.14
N GLU A 40 3.62 -3.21 -13.89
CA GLU A 40 3.72 -1.98 -14.69
C GLU A 40 3.10 -0.76 -14.00
N VAL A 41 2.42 -0.96 -12.86
CA VAL A 41 1.87 0.15 -12.08
C VAL A 41 2.99 1.10 -11.66
N ASN A 42 2.83 2.39 -11.95
CA ASN A 42 3.74 3.42 -11.48
C ASN A 42 3.43 3.78 -10.01
N TYR A 43 3.82 2.88 -9.09
CA TYR A 43 3.58 3.05 -7.65
C TYR A 43 4.15 4.36 -7.11
N ARG A 44 5.35 4.78 -7.58
CA ARG A 44 5.98 6.03 -7.14
C ARG A 44 5.13 7.24 -7.50
N ALA A 45 4.68 7.32 -8.74
CA ALA A 45 3.82 8.41 -9.17
C ALA A 45 2.48 8.42 -8.42
N ASN A 46 1.87 7.26 -8.22
CA ASN A 46 0.59 7.13 -7.53
C ASN A 46 0.67 7.61 -6.07
N ILE A 47 1.61 7.09 -5.29
CA ILE A 47 1.77 7.43 -3.87
C ILE A 47 2.21 8.89 -3.70
N TRP A 48 3.16 9.35 -4.53
CA TRP A 48 3.60 10.74 -4.51
C TRP A 48 2.47 11.72 -4.82
N ALA A 49 1.63 11.41 -5.82
CA ALA A 49 0.51 12.25 -6.21
C ALA A 49 -0.52 12.40 -5.08
N LEU A 50 -0.86 11.31 -4.38
CA LEU A 50 -1.74 11.34 -3.21
C LEU A 50 -1.12 12.15 -2.07
N TRP A 51 0.15 11.92 -1.74
CA TRP A 51 0.88 12.68 -0.74
C TRP A 51 0.92 14.18 -1.06
N LYS A 52 1.25 14.55 -2.30
CA LYS A 52 1.30 15.94 -2.75
C LYS A 52 -0.04 16.66 -2.65
N ARG A 53 -1.14 15.91 -2.71
CA ARG A 53 -2.52 16.42 -2.53
C ARG A 53 -2.96 16.44 -1.05
N GLY A 54 -2.04 16.21 -0.13
CA GLY A 54 -2.29 16.34 1.31
C GLY A 54 -2.88 15.09 1.97
N ALA A 55 -2.76 13.91 1.33
CA ALA A 55 -3.16 12.67 1.97
C ALA A 55 -2.30 12.41 3.23
N VAL A 56 -2.95 12.31 4.37
CA VAL A 56 -2.32 12.03 5.68
C VAL A 56 -2.22 10.54 5.98
N GLY A 57 -2.91 9.71 5.22
CA GLY A 57 -2.88 8.25 5.29
C GLY A 57 -3.46 7.64 4.03
N ILE A 58 -3.05 6.42 3.73
CA ILE A 58 -3.50 5.68 2.54
C ILE A 58 -4.11 4.36 3.00
N ILE A 59 -5.33 4.08 2.54
CA ILE A 59 -5.97 2.77 2.66
C ILE A 59 -5.93 2.12 1.29
N SER A 60 -5.15 1.06 1.18
CA SER A 60 -5.03 0.27 -0.05
C SER A 60 -5.99 -0.91 0.02
N VAL A 61 -6.88 -1.01 -0.96
CA VAL A 61 -7.85 -2.10 -1.08
C VAL A 61 -7.47 -2.99 -2.25
N ALA A 62 -7.42 -4.29 -2.03
CA ALA A 62 -7.14 -5.28 -3.07
C ALA A 62 -7.85 -6.59 -2.78
N SER A 63 -8.20 -7.33 -3.81
CA SER A 63 -8.55 -8.74 -3.69
C SER A 63 -7.27 -9.58 -3.56
N VAL A 64 -7.31 -10.60 -2.72
CA VAL A 64 -6.17 -11.48 -2.42
C VAL A 64 -6.62 -12.94 -2.44
N GLY A 65 -5.68 -13.84 -2.71
CA GLY A 65 -5.88 -15.26 -2.49
C GLY A 65 -5.66 -15.62 -1.02
N SER A 66 -6.47 -16.53 -0.47
CA SER A 66 -6.22 -17.07 0.86
C SER A 66 -5.26 -18.26 0.78
N ILE A 67 -4.24 -18.25 1.66
CA ILE A 67 -3.38 -19.38 1.95
C ILE A 67 -3.90 -20.08 3.22
N ARG A 68 -4.34 -19.31 4.20
CA ARG A 68 -4.87 -19.77 5.47
C ARG A 68 -6.27 -20.40 5.29
N ALA A 69 -6.45 -21.60 5.80
CA ALA A 69 -7.64 -22.42 5.53
C ALA A 69 -8.94 -21.93 6.19
N ASP A 70 -8.86 -21.09 7.23
CA ASP A 70 -10.03 -20.52 7.92
C ASP A 70 -10.63 -19.29 7.22
N LEU A 71 -9.93 -18.71 6.23
CA LEU A 71 -10.42 -17.61 5.45
C LEU A 71 -11.24 -18.09 4.24
N ARG A 72 -12.37 -17.44 4.00
CA ARG A 72 -13.33 -17.78 2.93
C ARG A 72 -13.46 -16.63 1.92
N PRO A 73 -13.88 -16.91 0.69
CA PRO A 73 -14.21 -15.85 -0.27
C PRO A 73 -15.21 -14.86 0.32
N GLY A 74 -14.89 -13.57 0.26
CA GLY A 74 -15.69 -12.50 0.83
C GLY A 74 -15.24 -12.03 2.21
N ASP A 75 -14.37 -12.76 2.90
CA ASP A 75 -13.80 -12.33 4.17
C ASP A 75 -12.92 -11.09 3.98
N VAL A 76 -12.99 -10.19 4.95
CA VAL A 76 -12.15 -8.98 5.00
C VAL A 76 -10.97 -9.22 5.92
N VAL A 77 -9.76 -8.91 5.44
CA VAL A 77 -8.52 -9.09 6.17
C VAL A 77 -7.81 -7.74 6.32
N ILE A 78 -7.34 -7.42 7.53
CA ILE A 78 -6.50 -6.26 7.78
C ILE A 78 -5.10 -6.75 8.17
N PRO A 79 -4.15 -6.80 7.21
CA PRO A 79 -2.84 -7.39 7.45
C PRO A 79 -2.02 -6.55 8.46
N HIS A 80 -1.10 -7.23 9.14
CA HIS A 80 -0.16 -6.58 10.07
C HIS A 80 1.28 -6.69 9.60
N GLN A 81 1.60 -7.66 8.73
CA GLN A 81 2.93 -7.89 8.19
C GLN A 81 2.89 -8.18 6.69
N ILE A 82 4.04 -8.03 6.04
CA ILE A 82 4.20 -8.27 4.62
C ILE A 82 5.54 -8.99 4.36
N ILE A 83 5.51 -9.95 3.43
CA ILE A 83 6.71 -10.58 2.86
C ILE A 83 6.75 -10.17 1.39
N ASP A 84 7.87 -9.62 0.94
CA ASP A 84 8.03 -9.13 -0.44
C ASP A 84 8.75 -10.15 -1.31
N TYR A 85 8.01 -10.72 -2.28
CA TYR A 85 8.53 -11.58 -3.33
C TYR A 85 8.54 -10.87 -4.69
N THR A 86 8.29 -9.56 -4.73
CA THR A 86 8.35 -8.78 -5.97
C THR A 86 9.81 -8.50 -6.38
N TRP A 87 10.00 -8.22 -7.65
CA TRP A 87 11.32 -7.90 -8.19
C TRP A 87 11.22 -6.91 -9.35
N GLY A 88 12.29 -6.15 -9.61
CA GLY A 88 12.37 -5.21 -10.74
C GLY A 88 11.47 -3.97 -10.63
N ARG A 89 10.68 -3.82 -9.57
CA ARG A 89 9.83 -2.65 -9.33
C ARG A 89 10.65 -1.50 -8.74
N LYS A 90 10.27 -0.28 -9.08
CA LYS A 90 10.84 0.93 -8.48
C LYS A 90 10.30 1.11 -7.05
N SER A 91 11.12 0.85 -6.04
CA SER A 91 10.72 0.67 -4.64
C SER A 91 11.16 1.78 -3.68
N THR A 92 11.81 2.85 -4.19
CA THR A 92 12.26 3.98 -3.37
C THR A 92 12.18 5.29 -4.14
N TYR A 93 12.05 6.41 -3.42
CA TYR A 93 12.21 7.77 -3.94
C TYR A 93 13.67 8.24 -3.89
N HIS A 94 14.52 7.57 -3.11
CA HIS A 94 15.92 7.93 -2.86
C HIS A 94 16.85 7.16 -3.80
N GLU A 95 16.74 7.43 -5.12
CA GLU A 95 17.63 6.85 -6.14
C GLU A 95 18.19 7.92 -7.07
N GLY A 96 19.33 7.60 -7.70
CA GLY A 96 20.05 8.49 -8.62
C GLY A 96 21.31 9.09 -8.00
N GLN A 97 22.18 9.67 -8.88
CA GLN A 97 23.53 10.09 -8.49
C GLN A 97 23.57 11.24 -7.46
N GLN A 98 22.47 11.97 -7.27
CA GLN A 98 22.42 13.13 -6.36
C GLN A 98 21.62 12.84 -5.08
N CYS A 99 21.13 11.62 -4.90
CA CYS A 99 20.34 11.24 -3.73
C CYS A 99 21.18 10.37 -2.80
N SER A 100 21.20 10.70 -1.50
CA SER A 100 21.74 9.81 -0.48
C SER A 100 20.87 8.59 -0.31
N VAL A 101 21.48 7.42 -0.14
CA VAL A 101 20.74 6.20 0.22
C VAL A 101 20.04 6.42 1.56
N THR A 102 18.75 6.11 1.62
CA THR A 102 17.95 6.24 2.83
C THR A 102 17.42 4.86 3.22
N HIS A 103 17.68 4.46 4.45
CA HIS A 103 17.13 3.24 5.04
C HIS A 103 15.96 3.62 5.95
N ILE A 104 14.78 3.09 5.66
CA ILE A 104 13.60 3.28 6.50
C ILE A 104 13.44 2.11 7.47
N ASP A 105 12.96 2.37 8.67
CA ASP A 105 12.47 1.31 9.55
C ASP A 105 11.16 0.77 8.99
N PHE A 106 11.15 -0.50 8.64
CA PHE A 106 10.03 -1.22 8.06
C PHE A 106 9.60 -2.44 8.89
N THR A 107 10.01 -2.50 10.16
CA THR A 107 9.63 -3.54 11.14
C THR A 107 8.12 -3.62 11.27
N GLU A 108 7.43 -2.48 11.29
CA GLU A 108 5.97 -2.34 11.28
C GLU A 108 5.55 -1.74 9.93
N PRO A 109 5.30 -2.52 8.88
CA PRO A 109 5.05 -2.00 7.53
C PRO A 109 3.77 -1.19 7.42
N TYR A 110 2.75 -1.51 8.22
CA TYR A 110 1.47 -0.81 8.25
C TYR A 110 1.36 0.14 9.43
N ASP A 111 0.69 1.28 9.24
CA ASP A 111 0.47 2.25 10.32
C ASP A 111 -0.44 1.68 11.42
N ARG A 112 0.09 1.58 12.62
CA ARG A 112 -0.60 1.00 13.78
C ARG A 112 -1.88 1.75 14.14
N LYS A 113 -1.87 3.09 14.05
CA LYS A 113 -3.04 3.91 14.39
C LYS A 113 -4.16 3.68 13.39
N LEU A 114 -3.83 3.70 12.09
CA LEU A 114 -4.79 3.46 11.02
C LEU A 114 -5.36 2.03 11.10
N ARG A 115 -4.53 1.03 11.40
CA ARG A 115 -5.01 -0.35 11.63
C ARG A 115 -6.03 -0.42 12.77
N VAL A 116 -5.73 0.19 13.92
CA VAL A 116 -6.67 0.22 15.06
C VAL A 116 -7.97 0.93 14.68
N GLN A 117 -7.91 2.04 13.95
CA GLN A 117 -9.10 2.74 13.47
C GLN A 117 -9.96 1.87 12.54
N LEU A 118 -9.34 1.14 11.61
CA LEU A 118 -10.05 0.23 10.71
C LEU A 118 -10.73 -0.91 11.47
N LEU A 119 -10.04 -1.53 12.43
CA LEU A 119 -10.59 -2.60 13.27
C LEU A 119 -11.77 -2.11 14.12
N THR A 120 -11.64 -0.92 14.72
CA THR A 120 -12.71 -0.29 15.50
C THR A 120 -13.92 0.03 14.60
N ALA A 121 -13.68 0.59 13.42
CA ALA A 121 -14.74 0.91 12.47
C ALA A 121 -15.48 -0.36 11.98
N ALA A 122 -14.75 -1.44 11.68
CA ALA A 122 -15.34 -2.72 11.30
C ALA A 122 -16.23 -3.28 12.42
N SER A 123 -15.72 -3.29 13.66
CA SER A 123 -16.49 -3.71 14.83
C SER A 123 -17.76 -2.88 15.02
N SER A 124 -17.67 -1.55 14.91
CA SER A 124 -18.82 -0.66 15.03
C SER A 124 -19.85 -0.85 13.92
N ALA A 125 -19.41 -1.26 12.75
CA ALA A 125 -20.28 -1.56 11.61
C ALA A 125 -20.82 -2.99 11.60
N GLY A 126 -20.45 -3.83 12.58
CA GLY A 126 -20.83 -5.24 12.63
C GLY A 126 -20.18 -6.09 11.52
N ILE A 127 -19.07 -5.64 10.95
CA ILE A 127 -18.35 -6.34 9.89
C ILE A 127 -17.29 -7.22 10.53
N ALA A 128 -17.38 -8.54 10.30
CA ALA A 128 -16.36 -9.48 10.72
C ALA A 128 -15.09 -9.28 9.87
N VAL A 129 -13.94 -9.13 10.55
CA VAL A 129 -12.64 -8.98 9.90
C VAL A 129 -11.60 -9.85 10.56
N SER A 130 -10.69 -10.42 9.78
CA SER A 130 -9.47 -11.02 10.31
C SER A 130 -8.50 -9.88 10.65
N ASN A 131 -8.15 -9.75 11.93
CA ASN A 131 -7.33 -8.66 12.47
C ASN A 131 -5.83 -8.93 12.36
N SER A 132 -5.43 -10.10 11.89
CA SER A 132 -4.03 -10.50 11.77
C SER A 132 -3.85 -11.35 10.52
N ALA A 133 -2.97 -10.91 9.65
CA ALA A 133 -2.49 -11.69 8.52
C ALA A 133 -1.12 -11.18 8.04
N VAL A 134 -0.32 -12.08 7.55
CA VAL A 134 0.91 -11.81 6.80
C VAL A 134 0.58 -11.84 5.32
N TYR A 135 0.82 -10.74 4.63
CA TYR A 135 0.57 -10.59 3.20
C TYR A 135 1.81 -10.96 2.40
N ALA A 136 1.74 -11.98 1.54
CA ALA A 136 2.76 -12.27 0.54
C ALA A 136 2.53 -11.40 -0.70
N ALA A 137 3.43 -10.46 -0.98
CA ALA A 137 3.39 -9.64 -2.19
C ALA A 137 4.14 -10.35 -3.32
N THR A 138 3.44 -10.73 -4.39
CA THR A 138 4.03 -11.43 -5.53
C THR A 138 4.10 -10.54 -6.77
N GLN A 139 4.89 -10.96 -7.76
CA GLN A 139 5.12 -10.16 -8.96
C GLN A 139 3.88 -10.07 -9.87
N GLY A 140 3.16 -11.15 -10.05
CA GLY A 140 2.10 -11.22 -11.08
C GLY A 140 2.63 -11.00 -12.50
N PRO A 141 1.76 -10.86 -13.51
CA PRO A 141 0.29 -10.92 -13.43
C PRO A 141 -0.26 -12.34 -13.38
N ARG A 142 0.55 -13.40 -13.59
CA ARG A 142 0.10 -14.77 -13.44
C ARG A 142 -0.20 -15.09 -11.98
N LEU A 143 -1.15 -15.98 -11.78
CA LEU A 143 -1.38 -16.54 -10.44
C LEU A 143 -0.25 -17.52 -10.07
N GLU A 144 -0.13 -17.77 -8.78
CA GLU A 144 0.89 -18.61 -8.19
C GLU A 144 0.65 -20.08 -8.50
N THR A 145 1.74 -20.85 -8.61
CA THR A 145 1.67 -22.31 -8.67
C THR A 145 1.35 -22.88 -7.29
N ALA A 146 0.84 -24.11 -7.25
CA ALA A 146 0.62 -24.81 -5.97
C ALA A 146 1.91 -24.92 -5.14
N ALA A 147 3.06 -25.12 -5.78
CA ALA A 147 4.36 -25.19 -5.11
C ALA A 147 4.78 -23.84 -4.49
N GLU A 148 4.48 -22.72 -5.16
CA GLU A 148 4.69 -21.37 -4.63
C GLU A 148 3.80 -21.12 -3.42
N ILE A 149 2.52 -21.48 -3.47
CA ILE A 149 1.60 -21.35 -2.33
C ILE A 149 2.09 -22.18 -1.13
N ASN A 150 2.50 -23.44 -1.34
CA ASN A 150 3.07 -24.28 -0.28
C ASN A 150 4.36 -23.68 0.33
N ARG A 151 5.14 -22.95 -0.47
CA ARG A 151 6.29 -22.20 0.02
C ARG A 151 5.87 -21.02 0.88
N PHE A 152 4.92 -20.21 0.40
CA PHE A 152 4.44 -19.02 1.13
C PHE A 152 3.79 -19.40 2.46
N GLU A 153 3.06 -20.51 2.51
CA GLU A 153 2.52 -21.06 3.76
C GLU A 153 3.65 -21.40 4.74
N ARG A 154 4.71 -22.07 4.31
CA ARG A 154 5.88 -22.39 5.15
C ARG A 154 6.63 -21.13 5.61
N ASP A 155 6.66 -20.10 4.78
CA ASP A 155 7.26 -18.79 5.10
C ASP A 155 6.35 -17.98 6.07
N GLY A 156 5.16 -18.48 6.42
CA GLY A 156 4.22 -17.89 7.37
C GLY A 156 3.26 -16.87 6.76
N ALA A 157 3.05 -16.87 5.45
CA ALA A 157 2.07 -16.02 4.80
C ALA A 157 0.64 -16.57 4.93
N ASP A 158 -0.31 -15.69 5.19
CA ASP A 158 -1.74 -15.99 5.34
C ASP A 158 -2.55 -15.71 4.07
N VAL A 159 -2.15 -14.67 3.33
CA VAL A 159 -2.81 -14.23 2.10
C VAL A 159 -1.76 -13.86 1.04
N VAL A 160 -2.12 -13.97 -0.22
CA VAL A 160 -1.26 -13.63 -1.35
C VAL A 160 -1.93 -12.62 -2.27
N GLY A 161 -1.17 -11.64 -2.73
CA GLY A 161 -1.61 -10.65 -3.70
C GLY A 161 -0.42 -9.94 -4.35
N MET A 162 -0.69 -8.95 -5.21
CA MET A 162 0.33 -8.44 -6.13
C MET A 162 0.69 -6.97 -5.94
N THR A 163 0.03 -6.25 -5.02
CA THR A 163 0.09 -4.77 -5.00
C THR A 163 0.57 -4.17 -3.69
N GLY A 164 0.71 -4.97 -2.61
CA GLY A 164 1.16 -4.46 -1.31
C GLY A 164 2.58 -3.88 -1.33
N MET A 165 3.44 -4.39 -2.23
CA MET A 165 4.78 -3.84 -2.46
C MET A 165 4.95 -3.37 -3.91
N PRO A 166 5.65 -2.27 -4.13
CA PRO A 166 6.35 -1.40 -3.17
C PRO A 166 5.47 -0.32 -2.51
N GLU A 167 4.14 -0.40 -2.65
CA GLU A 167 3.19 0.64 -2.22
C GLU A 167 3.38 1.00 -0.73
N ALA A 168 3.48 0.00 0.15
CA ALA A 168 3.68 0.20 1.58
C ALA A 168 5.03 0.86 1.92
N ALA A 169 6.11 0.45 1.27
CA ALA A 169 7.45 1.03 1.48
C ALA A 169 7.50 2.49 1.02
N LEU A 170 6.96 2.80 -0.17
CA LEU A 170 6.90 4.14 -0.72
C LEU A 170 6.08 5.09 0.16
N ALA A 171 4.93 4.63 0.67
CA ALA A 171 4.13 5.41 1.60
C ALA A 171 4.89 5.69 2.91
N ARG A 172 5.65 4.72 3.41
CA ARG A 172 6.48 4.88 4.61
C ARG A 172 7.62 5.89 4.41
N GLU A 173 8.28 5.92 3.26
CA GLU A 173 9.31 6.91 2.94
C GLU A 173 8.73 8.34 2.98
N LEU A 174 7.59 8.59 2.35
CA LEU A 174 6.97 9.93 2.35
C LEU A 174 6.44 10.36 3.73
N ALA A 175 5.96 9.43 4.55
CA ALA A 175 5.59 9.72 5.94
C ALA A 175 6.79 10.20 6.77
N GLY A 176 7.99 9.71 6.49
CA GLY A 176 9.24 10.20 7.07
C GLY A 176 9.56 11.64 6.68
N VAL A 177 9.35 12.00 5.42
CA VAL A 177 9.55 13.37 4.90
C VAL A 177 8.59 14.36 5.56
N THR A 178 7.31 14.03 5.70
CA THR A 178 6.32 14.89 6.35
C THR A 178 6.71 15.22 7.80
N ARG A 179 7.15 14.22 8.57
CA ARG A 179 7.61 14.43 9.96
C ARG A 179 8.87 15.29 10.05
N ALA A 180 9.75 15.23 9.07
CA ALA A 180 10.94 16.09 9.03
C ALA A 180 10.58 17.55 8.76
N HIS A 181 9.61 17.82 7.89
CA HIS A 181 9.10 19.17 7.62
C HIS A 181 8.39 19.77 8.84
N GLU A 182 7.51 19.03 9.49
CA GLU A 182 6.84 19.48 10.73
C GLU A 182 7.83 19.85 11.85
N ARG A 183 8.93 19.09 11.98
CA ARG A 183 10.00 19.41 12.95
C ARG A 183 10.82 20.64 12.56
N ALA A 184 11.00 20.90 11.29
CA ALA A 184 11.73 22.09 10.81
C ALA A 184 10.91 23.37 11.00
N ASP A 185 9.61 23.32 10.78
CA ASP A 185 8.70 24.46 10.97
C ASP A 185 8.42 24.75 12.46
N GLY A 186 8.45 23.74 13.33
CA GLY A 186 8.27 23.88 14.77
C GLY A 186 9.45 24.54 15.52
N ARG A 187 10.53 24.92 14.85
CA ARG A 187 11.68 25.64 15.43
C ARG A 187 11.67 27.15 15.19
N ARG A 188 10.57 27.71 14.75
CA ARG A 188 10.35 29.17 14.69
C ARG A 188 9.22 29.54 15.65
N GLY A 189 9.53 29.47 16.93
CA GLY A 189 8.72 29.99 18.02
C GLY A 189 9.62 30.31 19.19
#